data_53b5ee27fd0778efdf7707b8df9762c7
#
_entry.id   53b5ee27fd0778efdf7707b8df9762c7
#
_cell.length_a   1.000
_cell.length_b   1.000
_cell.length_c   1.000
_cell.angle_alpha   90.00
_cell.angle_beta   90.00
_cell.angle_gamma   90.00
#
_symmetry.space_group_name_H-M   'P 1'
#
loop_
_entity.id
_entity.type
_entity.pdbx_description
1 polymer ?
#
loop_
_entity_poly.entity_id
_entity_poly.type
_entity_poly.pdbx_seq_one_letter_code
_entity_poly.pdbx_strand_id
1 'polypeptide(L)'
;MFDSGSFGGFMSGFYFSVLAAAGGSVAFLFCLWFFQLSSYRAAEYIVLFRTGKGISLILAAFAFLCCSIYGNFAAMTASALFFEMLSTYFLKQPKKVALKRTGRFKRLFVVGCFFIVVSASVYPPSSLFFSFAAPAVSAVVLSPYEKIKNAGYIEKARNAYSAVPVRVCITGSYGKTTVKNMCFTILSEIYKTFATPLSYNTPLGLALASDGLSGDERIAVVEMGARRVGDIAELTKIVIPTVAVVTGIAPQHIKTFRTLDNVAKEKLSLLNALRDKSAFIYNADDKNLCAYLSALGIEGLGCGIGGNYVRAHREGEEWVFSYGNTEIRSVVKVLGEGSVGDMAMAVGVAAMLKVPAEKIAAGIGKIRPSPHRMEYFEKNGVTIIDDSYNCNIQGASEACKVLRQLGKRSFVITAGIVEGGKKAGELNRKIGSMLSETAYLTVAVGVNAGSIREGYLSGKKKGEFMTALRLDDAVRTVSERCVPGDVILFMNDLPDNYV
;
A
#
# COMPACT_ATOMS: atom_id res chain seq x y z
N MET A 1 36.80 -47.88 32.16
CA MET A 1 36.44 -48.26 30.77
C MET A 1 35.18 -47.44 30.39
N PHE A 2 35.37 -46.33 29.71
CA PHE A 2 34.22 -45.62 29.15
C PHE A 2 33.74 -46.42 27.92
N ASP A 3 32.47 -46.81 27.94
CA ASP A 3 31.84 -47.59 26.87
C ASP A 3 31.88 -46.81 25.54
N SER A 4 32.69 -47.27 24.59
CA SER A 4 32.88 -46.66 23.26
C SER A 4 31.58 -46.56 22.43
N GLY A 5 30.59 -47.36 22.76
CA GLY A 5 29.28 -47.35 22.14
C GLY A 5 28.42 -46.15 22.57
N SER A 6 28.50 -45.73 23.83
CA SER A 6 27.72 -44.56 24.37
C SER A 6 28.28 -43.24 23.86
N PHE A 7 29.58 -43.10 23.69
CA PHE A 7 30.23 -41.89 23.16
C PHE A 7 29.94 -41.70 21.66
N GLY A 8 29.98 -42.78 20.86
CA GLY A 8 29.64 -42.72 19.44
C GLY A 8 28.19 -42.32 19.18
N GLY A 9 27.24 -42.83 20.01
CA GLY A 9 25.84 -42.43 19.96
C GLY A 9 25.58 -41.00 20.34
N PHE A 10 26.30 -40.49 21.37
CA PHE A 10 26.21 -39.11 21.82
C PHE A 10 26.74 -38.13 20.74
N MET A 11 27.89 -38.44 20.12
CA MET A 11 28.50 -37.61 19.06
C MET A 11 27.62 -37.58 17.82
N SER A 12 27.02 -38.67 17.41
CA SER A 12 26.09 -38.67 16.25
C SER A 12 24.83 -37.89 16.53
N GLY A 13 24.23 -38.00 17.72
CA GLY A 13 23.08 -37.22 18.13
C GLY A 13 23.37 -35.70 18.14
N PHE A 14 24.52 -35.31 18.69
CA PHE A 14 24.98 -33.92 18.69
C PHE A 14 25.17 -33.38 17.27
N TYR A 15 25.82 -34.12 16.39
CA TYR A 15 26.00 -33.77 14.98
C TYR A 15 24.67 -33.49 14.28
N PHE A 16 23.65 -34.35 14.43
CA PHE A 16 22.35 -34.14 13.83
C PHE A 16 21.60 -32.94 14.43
N SER A 17 21.73 -32.72 15.73
CA SER A 17 21.14 -31.55 16.35
C SER A 17 21.71 -30.24 15.77
N VAL A 18 23.03 -30.17 15.58
CA VAL A 18 23.68 -29.00 14.97
C VAL A 18 23.27 -28.82 13.52
N LEU A 19 23.27 -29.90 12.71
CA LEU A 19 22.89 -29.84 11.30
C LEU A 19 21.42 -29.44 11.13
N ALA A 20 20.52 -30.01 11.91
CA ALA A 20 19.10 -29.69 11.87
C ALA A 20 18.81 -28.25 12.37
N ALA A 21 19.53 -27.78 13.40
CA ALA A 21 19.40 -26.40 13.87
C ALA A 21 19.88 -25.40 12.81
N ALA A 22 20.97 -25.68 12.11
CA ALA A 22 21.49 -24.84 11.03
C ALA A 22 20.47 -24.76 9.87
N GLY A 23 20.02 -25.89 9.35
CA GLY A 23 19.02 -25.95 8.27
C GLY A 23 17.69 -25.30 8.67
N GLY A 24 17.21 -25.57 9.91
CA GLY A 24 16.02 -24.95 10.45
C GLY A 24 16.13 -23.44 10.58
N SER A 25 17.30 -22.92 10.97
CA SER A 25 17.53 -21.45 11.07
C SER A 25 17.53 -20.77 9.70
N VAL A 26 18.07 -21.41 8.66
CA VAL A 26 18.06 -20.90 7.28
C VAL A 26 16.62 -20.89 6.72
N ALA A 27 15.87 -21.98 6.91
CA ALA A 27 14.47 -22.02 6.52
C ALA A 27 13.62 -20.99 7.27
N PHE A 28 13.87 -20.83 8.56
CA PHE A 28 13.22 -19.81 9.38
C PHE A 28 13.48 -18.40 8.85
N LEU A 29 14.69 -18.09 8.42
CA LEU A 29 14.99 -16.77 7.82
C LEU A 29 14.15 -16.52 6.57
N PHE A 30 13.94 -17.54 5.72
CA PHE A 30 13.03 -17.46 4.58
C PHE A 30 11.57 -17.27 5.03
N CYS A 31 11.12 -18.04 6.00
CA CYS A 31 9.77 -17.94 6.57
C CYS A 31 9.54 -16.59 7.24
N LEU A 32 10.54 -16.04 7.94
CA LEU A 32 10.46 -14.74 8.60
C LEU A 32 10.43 -13.59 7.59
N TRP A 33 11.15 -13.71 6.46
CA TRP A 33 11.03 -12.76 5.36
C TRP A 33 9.59 -12.75 4.80
N PHE A 34 9.00 -13.93 4.56
CA PHE A 34 7.62 -14.01 4.08
C PHE A 34 6.62 -13.50 5.13
N PHE A 35 6.89 -13.75 6.40
CA PHE A 35 6.10 -13.21 7.52
C PHE A 35 6.17 -11.68 7.59
N GLN A 36 7.32 -11.09 7.25
CA GLN A 36 7.48 -9.64 7.12
C GLN A 36 6.64 -9.10 5.95
N LEU A 37 6.64 -9.76 4.78
CA LEU A 37 5.79 -9.39 3.64
C LEU A 37 4.29 -9.44 3.98
N SER A 38 3.89 -10.39 4.81
CA SER A 38 2.52 -10.51 5.35
C SER A 38 2.22 -9.49 6.45
N SER A 39 3.04 -8.46 6.61
CA SER A 39 2.92 -7.45 7.68
C SER A 39 2.85 -8.06 9.08
N TYR A 40 3.56 -9.18 9.28
CA TYR A 40 3.57 -9.99 10.52
C TYR A 40 2.18 -10.53 10.93
N ARG A 41 1.31 -10.83 9.96
CA ARG A 41 -0.03 -11.40 10.19
C ARG A 41 -0.02 -12.90 9.91
N ALA A 42 -0.34 -13.70 10.93
CA ALA A 42 -0.35 -15.16 10.82
C ALA A 42 -1.34 -15.68 9.74
N ALA A 43 -2.51 -15.06 9.62
CA ALA A 43 -3.51 -15.45 8.61
C ALA A 43 -3.01 -15.29 7.16
N GLU A 44 -2.23 -14.24 6.88
CA GLU A 44 -1.65 -14.00 5.56
C GLU A 44 -0.36 -14.83 5.36
N TYR A 45 0.37 -15.08 6.44
CA TYR A 45 1.55 -15.93 6.42
C TYR A 45 1.24 -17.39 6.01
N ILE A 46 0.06 -17.90 6.41
CA ILE A 46 -0.39 -19.26 6.03
C ILE A 46 -0.42 -19.46 4.50
N VAL A 47 -0.55 -18.37 3.72
CA VAL A 47 -0.51 -18.43 2.25
C VAL A 47 0.81 -19.01 1.73
N LEU A 48 1.93 -18.85 2.46
CA LEU A 48 3.22 -19.47 2.12
C LEU A 48 3.09 -20.97 1.89
N PHE A 49 2.32 -21.67 2.72
CA PHE A 49 2.15 -23.12 2.63
C PHE A 49 1.35 -23.58 1.41
N ARG A 50 0.75 -22.65 0.67
CA ARG A 50 0.07 -22.92 -0.61
C ARG A 50 0.95 -22.63 -1.82
N THR A 51 2.14 -22.05 -1.61
CA THR A 51 3.11 -21.81 -2.69
C THR A 51 3.95 -23.06 -2.96
N GLY A 52 4.41 -23.23 -4.20
CA GLY A 52 5.33 -24.30 -4.54
C GLY A 52 6.60 -24.30 -3.68
N LYS A 53 7.11 -23.12 -3.30
CA LYS A 53 8.28 -22.97 -2.41
C LYS A 53 8.01 -23.50 -1.00
N GLY A 54 6.86 -23.16 -0.43
CA GLY A 54 6.46 -23.67 0.90
C GLY A 54 6.21 -25.16 0.90
N ILE A 55 5.53 -25.68 -0.10
CA ILE A 55 5.29 -27.13 -0.27
C ILE A 55 6.61 -27.89 -0.38
N SER A 56 7.56 -27.40 -1.21
CA SER A 56 8.87 -28.06 -1.38
C SER A 56 9.66 -28.13 -0.08
N LEU A 57 9.64 -27.09 0.75
CA LEU A 57 10.30 -27.08 2.07
C LEU A 57 9.63 -28.06 3.03
N ILE A 58 8.30 -28.15 3.05
CA ILE A 58 7.58 -29.12 3.88
C ILE A 58 7.92 -30.55 3.48
N LEU A 59 7.95 -30.84 2.18
CA LEU A 59 8.31 -32.19 1.68
C LEU A 59 9.76 -32.56 2.03
N ALA A 60 10.70 -31.59 1.93
CA ALA A 60 12.09 -31.81 2.33
C ALA A 60 12.23 -32.07 3.86
N ALA A 61 11.49 -31.35 4.70
CA ALA A 61 11.45 -31.61 6.14
C ALA A 61 10.81 -32.96 6.47
N PHE A 62 9.79 -33.37 5.74
CA PHE A 62 9.16 -34.68 5.88
C PHE A 62 10.09 -35.82 5.46
N ALA A 63 10.86 -35.64 4.40
CA ALA A 63 11.88 -36.63 4.00
C ALA A 63 12.92 -36.83 5.10
N PHE A 64 13.40 -35.76 5.76
CA PHE A 64 14.30 -35.88 6.90
C PHE A 64 13.67 -36.65 8.07
N LEU A 65 12.41 -36.39 8.39
CA LEU A 65 11.67 -37.09 9.42
C LEU A 65 11.59 -38.62 9.10
N CYS A 66 11.24 -39.00 7.88
CA CYS A 66 11.19 -40.39 7.46
C CYS A 66 12.58 -41.08 7.60
N CYS A 67 13.63 -40.42 7.12
CA CYS A 67 15.00 -40.92 7.28
C CYS A 67 15.41 -41.07 8.75
N SER A 68 14.96 -40.19 9.63
CA SER A 68 15.20 -40.25 11.07
C SER A 68 14.51 -41.47 11.72
N ILE A 69 13.28 -41.80 11.32
CA ILE A 69 12.52 -42.94 11.83
C ILE A 69 13.21 -44.28 11.44
N TYR A 70 13.76 -44.35 10.22
CA TYR A 70 14.46 -45.53 9.75
C TYR A 70 15.90 -45.67 10.25
N GLY A 71 16.41 -44.65 10.97
CA GLY A 71 17.74 -44.70 11.61
C GLY A 71 18.93 -44.70 10.62
N ASN A 72 18.71 -44.37 9.35
CA ASN A 72 19.76 -44.35 8.34
C ASN A 72 20.57 -43.03 8.40
N PHE A 73 21.77 -43.09 8.98
CA PHE A 73 22.65 -41.94 9.17
C PHE A 73 22.97 -41.19 7.88
N ALA A 74 23.32 -41.90 6.80
CA ALA A 74 23.67 -41.26 5.53
C ALA A 74 22.46 -40.58 4.89
N ALA A 75 21.28 -41.21 4.92
CA ALA A 75 20.06 -40.64 4.40
C ALA A 75 19.57 -39.40 5.22
N MET A 76 19.73 -39.43 6.55
CA MET A 76 19.45 -38.30 7.42
C MET A 76 20.35 -37.13 7.08
N THR A 77 21.65 -37.33 6.96
CA THR A 77 22.61 -36.28 6.59
C THR A 77 22.27 -35.69 5.22
N ALA A 78 22.05 -36.53 4.22
CA ALA A 78 21.73 -36.09 2.86
C ALA A 78 20.42 -35.29 2.81
N SER A 79 19.38 -35.73 3.52
CA SER A 79 18.09 -35.02 3.54
C SER A 79 18.14 -33.71 4.29
N ALA A 80 18.90 -33.58 5.39
CA ALA A 80 19.11 -32.36 6.11
C ALA A 80 19.91 -31.32 5.27
N LEU A 81 20.98 -31.78 4.61
CA LEU A 81 21.76 -30.93 3.68
C LEU A 81 20.91 -30.50 2.49
N PHE A 82 20.06 -31.37 1.96
CA PHE A 82 19.14 -31.01 0.89
C PHE A 82 18.14 -29.92 1.34
N PHE A 83 17.60 -30.04 2.55
CA PHE A 83 16.69 -29.03 3.12
C PHE A 83 17.39 -27.66 3.27
N GLU A 84 18.64 -27.66 3.78
CA GLU A 84 19.43 -26.43 3.93
C GLU A 84 19.76 -25.81 2.56
N MET A 85 20.19 -26.62 1.60
CA MET A 85 20.47 -26.18 0.23
C MET A 85 19.23 -25.58 -0.43
N LEU A 86 18.06 -26.22 -0.31
CA LEU A 86 16.79 -25.74 -0.85
C LEU A 86 16.36 -24.42 -0.19
N SER A 87 16.50 -24.31 1.13
CA SER A 87 16.20 -23.11 1.89
C SER A 87 17.13 -21.95 1.47
N THR A 88 18.40 -22.21 1.33
CA THR A 88 19.42 -21.24 0.86
C THR A 88 19.13 -20.81 -0.58
N TYR A 89 18.78 -21.75 -1.46
CA TYR A 89 18.39 -21.45 -2.83
C TYR A 89 17.20 -20.48 -2.87
N PHE A 90 16.14 -20.72 -2.09
CA PHE A 90 14.99 -19.82 -2.04
C PHE A 90 15.33 -18.44 -1.44
N LEU A 91 16.25 -18.38 -0.49
CA LEU A 91 16.75 -17.11 0.05
C LEU A 91 17.54 -16.28 -0.98
N LYS A 92 18.28 -16.93 -1.87
CA LYS A 92 19.11 -16.27 -2.91
C LYS A 92 18.34 -15.89 -4.17
N GLN A 93 17.10 -16.40 -4.36
CA GLN A 93 16.28 -16.02 -5.51
C GLN A 93 16.06 -14.51 -5.57
N PRO A 94 16.03 -13.90 -6.76
CA PRO A 94 15.68 -12.50 -6.94
C PRO A 94 14.34 -12.22 -6.26
N LYS A 95 14.29 -11.15 -5.46
CA LYS A 95 13.10 -10.74 -4.71
C LYS A 95 12.68 -9.36 -5.17
N LYS A 96 11.39 -9.20 -5.46
CA LYS A 96 10.80 -7.90 -5.78
C LYS A 96 10.95 -6.93 -4.58
N VAL A 97 10.82 -7.47 -3.36
CA VAL A 97 11.01 -6.71 -2.11
C VAL A 97 12.16 -7.29 -1.31
N ALA A 98 13.16 -6.45 -1.06
CA ALA A 98 14.30 -6.83 -0.26
C ALA A 98 13.92 -7.04 1.22
N LEU A 99 14.56 -8.00 1.86
CA LEU A 99 14.46 -8.21 3.30
C LEU A 99 14.92 -6.96 4.07
N LYS A 100 14.02 -6.34 4.82
CA LYS A 100 14.35 -5.20 5.69
C LYS A 100 14.73 -5.70 7.09
N ARG A 101 15.99 -5.61 7.46
CA ARG A 101 16.52 -6.02 8.79
C ARG A 101 16.16 -4.99 9.88
N THR A 102 14.88 -4.76 10.11
CA THR A 102 14.40 -3.86 11.18
C THR A 102 14.73 -4.38 12.57
N GLY A 103 14.65 -3.51 13.60
CA GLY A 103 14.84 -3.93 14.99
C GLY A 103 13.86 -5.04 15.42
N ARG A 104 12.60 -4.98 14.96
CA ARG A 104 11.59 -6.03 15.18
C ARG A 104 12.01 -7.34 14.50
N PHE A 105 12.45 -7.28 13.26
CA PHE A 105 12.97 -8.46 12.56
C PHE A 105 14.10 -9.13 13.32
N LYS A 106 15.10 -8.36 13.78
CA LYS A 106 16.25 -8.90 14.54
C LYS A 106 15.80 -9.62 15.82
N ARG A 107 14.85 -9.04 16.59
CA ARG A 107 14.31 -9.67 17.80
C ARG A 107 13.56 -10.97 17.51
N LEU A 108 12.69 -10.96 16.50
CA LEU A 108 11.97 -12.17 16.06
C LEU A 108 12.96 -13.25 15.61
N PHE A 109 14.02 -12.87 14.90
CA PHE A 109 15.04 -13.80 14.44
C PHE A 109 15.77 -14.45 15.60
N VAL A 110 16.25 -13.68 16.58
CA VAL A 110 16.96 -14.22 17.76
C VAL A 110 16.07 -15.17 18.56
N VAL A 111 14.83 -14.79 18.87
CA VAL A 111 13.88 -15.63 19.62
C VAL A 111 13.53 -16.90 18.84
N GLY A 112 13.30 -16.79 17.55
CA GLY A 112 12.99 -17.95 16.70
C GLY A 112 14.16 -18.93 16.60
N CYS A 113 15.39 -18.44 16.40
CA CYS A 113 16.58 -19.29 16.42
C CYS A 113 16.78 -19.99 17.75
N PHE A 114 16.52 -19.31 18.87
CA PHE A 114 16.57 -19.93 20.19
C PHE A 114 15.61 -21.15 20.26
N PHE A 115 14.36 -20.99 19.87
CA PHE A 115 13.41 -22.10 19.88
C PHE A 115 13.78 -23.22 18.90
N ILE A 116 14.36 -22.89 17.74
CA ILE A 116 14.84 -23.90 16.77
C ILE A 116 15.98 -24.73 17.39
N VAL A 117 16.93 -24.07 18.05
CA VAL A 117 18.04 -24.78 18.73
C VAL A 117 17.52 -25.67 19.84
N VAL A 118 16.61 -25.19 20.69
CA VAL A 118 15.98 -25.98 21.75
C VAL A 118 15.22 -27.18 21.15
N SER A 119 14.45 -26.98 20.09
CA SER A 119 13.72 -28.05 19.40
C SER A 119 14.68 -29.10 18.83
N ALA A 120 15.80 -28.68 18.20
CA ALA A 120 16.80 -29.59 17.65
C ALA A 120 17.53 -30.42 18.74
N SER A 121 17.70 -29.84 19.94
CA SER A 121 18.32 -30.54 21.08
C SER A 121 17.44 -31.63 21.65
N VAL A 122 16.11 -31.48 21.55
CA VAL A 122 15.13 -32.47 22.01
C VAL A 122 14.93 -33.59 20.95
N TYR A 123 14.66 -33.19 19.73
CA TYR A 123 14.46 -34.11 18.61
C TYR A 123 14.84 -33.41 17.28
N PRO A 124 16.00 -33.74 16.67
CA PRO A 124 16.52 -33.01 15.52
C PRO A 124 15.51 -32.74 14.39
N PRO A 125 14.67 -33.68 13.92
CA PRO A 125 13.71 -33.44 12.87
C PRO A 125 12.68 -32.37 13.22
N SER A 126 12.34 -32.22 14.49
CA SER A 126 11.33 -31.24 14.91
C SER A 126 11.73 -29.79 14.62
N SER A 127 13.04 -29.48 14.62
CA SER A 127 13.54 -28.14 14.34
C SER A 127 13.24 -27.68 12.90
N LEU A 128 13.25 -28.61 11.94
CA LEU A 128 12.93 -28.30 10.54
C LEU A 128 11.44 -27.95 10.38
N PHE A 129 10.55 -28.69 11.02
CA PHE A 129 9.12 -28.35 11.05
C PHE A 129 8.86 -27.11 11.86
N PHE A 130 9.54 -26.95 12.99
CA PHE A 130 9.38 -25.78 13.84
C PHE A 130 9.77 -24.48 13.13
N SER A 131 10.70 -24.54 12.16
CA SER A 131 11.09 -23.36 11.37
C SER A 131 9.91 -22.66 10.69
N PHE A 132 8.85 -23.39 10.33
CA PHE A 132 7.63 -22.85 9.75
C PHE A 132 6.73 -22.16 10.80
N ALA A 133 6.71 -22.64 12.02
CA ALA A 133 5.92 -22.07 13.12
C ALA A 133 6.69 -20.94 13.82
N ALA A 134 8.01 -20.97 13.79
CA ALA A 134 8.89 -20.07 14.52
C ALA A 134 8.57 -18.56 14.33
N PRO A 135 8.23 -18.04 13.12
CA PRO A 135 7.86 -16.66 12.96
C PRO A 135 6.63 -16.27 13.81
N ALA A 136 5.60 -17.11 13.81
CA ALA A 136 4.37 -16.88 14.56
C ALA A 136 4.59 -17.01 16.08
N VAL A 137 5.31 -18.06 16.49
CA VAL A 137 5.65 -18.29 17.91
C VAL A 137 6.47 -17.14 18.46
N SER A 138 7.53 -16.72 17.75
CA SER A 138 8.36 -15.59 18.15
C SER A 138 7.55 -14.29 18.26
N ALA A 139 6.59 -14.07 17.34
CA ALA A 139 5.71 -12.90 17.39
C ALA A 139 4.78 -12.92 18.60
N VAL A 140 4.26 -14.09 18.98
CA VAL A 140 3.43 -14.25 20.19
C VAL A 140 4.26 -13.97 21.44
N VAL A 141 5.44 -14.59 21.57
CA VAL A 141 6.35 -14.43 22.71
C VAL A 141 6.78 -12.97 22.89
N LEU A 142 7.10 -12.27 21.78
CA LEU A 142 7.50 -10.87 21.81
C LEU A 142 6.34 -9.88 21.87
N SER A 143 5.10 -10.33 21.70
CA SER A 143 3.92 -9.46 21.63
C SER A 143 3.78 -8.51 22.84
N PRO A 144 3.98 -8.94 24.12
CA PRO A 144 3.89 -8.01 25.26
C PRO A 144 4.95 -6.90 25.18
N TYR A 145 6.20 -7.28 24.89
CA TYR A 145 7.29 -6.31 24.74
C TYR A 145 7.03 -5.30 23.61
N GLU A 146 6.62 -5.80 22.44
CA GLU A 146 6.31 -4.94 21.30
C GLU A 146 5.13 -3.99 21.58
N LYS A 147 4.11 -4.45 22.31
CA LYS A 147 2.98 -3.61 22.74
C LYS A 147 3.43 -2.47 23.63
N ILE A 148 4.24 -2.75 24.66
CA ILE A 148 4.75 -1.73 25.60
C ILE A 148 5.62 -0.72 24.84
N LYS A 149 6.54 -1.21 24.01
CA LYS A 149 7.42 -0.37 23.21
C LYS A 149 6.64 0.52 22.24
N ASN A 150 5.66 -0.04 21.53
CA ASN A 150 4.84 0.71 20.58
C ASN A 150 3.97 1.74 21.30
N ALA A 151 3.45 1.43 22.50
CA ALA A 151 2.69 2.38 23.32
C ALA A 151 3.54 3.61 23.68
N GLY A 152 4.81 3.42 24.03
CA GLY A 152 5.73 4.53 24.29
C GLY A 152 5.97 5.43 23.06
N TYR A 153 6.13 4.84 21.88
CA TYR A 153 6.25 5.61 20.62
C TYR A 153 4.96 6.37 20.29
N ILE A 154 3.81 5.75 20.48
CA ILE A 154 2.50 6.36 20.25
C ILE A 154 2.25 7.53 21.20
N GLU A 155 2.60 7.39 22.48
CA GLU A 155 2.45 8.46 23.45
C GLU A 155 3.36 9.65 23.15
N LYS A 156 4.64 9.40 22.79
CA LYS A 156 5.56 10.44 22.31
C LYS A 156 4.97 11.19 21.12
N ALA A 157 4.43 10.46 20.13
CA ALA A 157 3.81 11.05 18.95
C ALA A 157 2.57 11.88 19.29
N ARG A 158 1.70 11.38 20.20
CA ARG A 158 0.53 12.13 20.67
C ARG A 158 0.94 13.49 21.24
N ASN A 159 1.97 13.51 22.10
CA ASN A 159 2.47 14.75 22.69
C ASN A 159 3.03 15.69 21.63
N ALA A 160 3.82 15.17 20.69
CA ALA A 160 4.37 15.97 19.59
C ALA A 160 3.27 16.58 18.70
N TYR A 161 2.29 15.79 18.26
CA TYR A 161 1.18 16.33 17.45
C TYR A 161 0.26 17.26 18.23
N SER A 162 0.07 17.04 19.54
CA SER A 162 -0.78 17.91 20.36
C SER A 162 -0.20 19.31 20.54
N ALA A 163 1.12 19.45 20.41
CA ALA A 163 1.80 20.76 20.45
C ALA A 163 1.58 21.57 19.16
N VAL A 164 1.22 20.94 18.04
CA VAL A 164 0.95 21.63 16.78
C VAL A 164 -0.45 22.25 16.81
N PRO A 165 -0.63 23.57 16.64
CA PRO A 165 -1.92 24.23 16.77
C PRO A 165 -2.98 23.74 15.80
N VAL A 166 -2.63 23.58 14.52
CA VAL A 166 -3.56 23.17 13.46
C VAL A 166 -3.18 21.77 12.95
N ARG A 167 -4.13 20.85 13.01
CA ARG A 167 -3.95 19.48 12.57
C ARG A 167 -5.01 19.13 11.53
N VAL A 168 -4.59 19.16 10.25
CA VAL A 168 -5.41 18.82 9.08
C VAL A 168 -5.31 17.31 8.90
N CYS A 169 -6.37 16.57 9.25
CA CYS A 169 -6.42 15.12 9.14
C CYS A 169 -7.20 14.70 7.89
N ILE A 170 -6.58 13.91 7.02
CA ILE A 170 -7.09 13.56 5.69
C ILE A 170 -7.32 12.06 5.61
N THR A 171 -8.55 11.65 5.31
CA THR A 171 -8.91 10.25 5.02
C THR A 171 -9.72 10.13 3.74
N GLY A 172 -9.94 8.89 3.30
CA GLY A 172 -10.70 8.56 2.10
C GLY A 172 -10.24 7.25 1.48
N SER A 173 -10.96 6.77 0.49
CA SER A 173 -10.58 5.58 -0.27
C SER A 173 -9.49 5.87 -1.30
N TYR A 174 -9.42 7.08 -1.85
CA TYR A 174 -8.44 7.56 -2.83
C TYR A 174 -8.14 9.04 -2.58
N GLY A 175 -7.19 9.66 -3.28
CA GLY A 175 -6.87 11.09 -3.18
C GLY A 175 -6.09 11.54 -1.93
N LYS A 176 -6.06 10.77 -0.85
CA LYS A 176 -5.47 11.16 0.46
C LYS A 176 -4.06 11.76 0.37
N THR A 177 -3.15 11.04 -0.26
CA THR A 177 -1.74 11.46 -0.38
C THR A 177 -1.60 12.67 -1.29
N THR A 178 -2.42 12.73 -2.35
CA THR A 178 -2.47 13.84 -3.29
C THR A 178 -2.90 15.12 -2.57
N VAL A 179 -4.06 15.08 -1.89
CA VAL A 179 -4.58 16.22 -1.10
C VAL A 179 -3.61 16.63 0.01
N LYS A 180 -3.01 15.66 0.72
CA LYS A 180 -1.98 15.93 1.73
C LYS A 180 -0.82 16.73 1.15
N ASN A 181 -0.27 16.30 0.02
CA ASN A 181 0.87 16.96 -0.60
C ASN A 181 0.49 18.33 -1.15
N MET A 182 -0.71 18.49 -1.72
CA MET A 182 -1.23 19.77 -2.19
C MET A 182 -1.45 20.75 -1.03
N CYS A 183 -2.08 20.30 0.07
CA CYS A 183 -2.22 21.10 1.30
C CYS A 183 -0.86 21.54 1.84
N PHE A 184 0.11 20.61 1.92
CA PHE A 184 1.46 20.93 2.36
C PHE A 184 2.09 22.02 1.50
N THR A 185 2.01 21.89 0.16
CA THR A 185 2.61 22.86 -0.77
C THR A 185 1.98 24.24 -0.62
N ILE A 186 0.65 24.33 -0.56
CA ILE A 186 -0.06 25.62 -0.45
C ILE A 186 0.18 26.26 0.93
N LEU A 187 0.04 25.50 2.01
CA LEU A 187 0.15 26.03 3.36
C LEU A 187 1.58 26.43 3.72
N SER A 188 2.57 25.78 3.12
CA SER A 188 4.00 26.13 3.30
C SER A 188 4.40 27.48 2.71
N GLU A 189 3.52 28.13 1.93
CA GLU A 189 3.78 29.48 1.44
C GLU A 189 3.78 30.54 2.56
N ILE A 190 3.16 30.23 3.70
CA ILE A 190 3.02 31.17 4.84
C ILE A 190 3.41 30.53 6.16
N TYR A 191 3.03 29.25 6.36
CA TYR A 191 3.17 28.61 7.66
C TYR A 191 4.29 27.59 7.64
N LYS A 192 5.02 27.46 8.75
CA LYS A 192 5.86 26.28 8.96
C LYS A 192 4.95 25.06 9.08
N THR A 193 4.92 24.26 8.02
CA THR A 193 3.99 23.15 7.85
C THR A 193 4.75 21.82 7.84
N PHE A 194 4.25 20.85 8.58
CA PHE A 194 4.68 19.46 8.53
C PHE A 194 3.66 18.65 7.73
N ALA A 195 4.11 17.66 6.97
CA ALA A 195 3.24 16.63 6.40
C ALA A 195 3.80 15.24 6.68
N THR A 196 2.92 14.27 6.98
CA THR A 196 3.37 12.88 7.15
C THR A 196 4.09 12.40 5.89
N PRO A 197 5.33 11.88 6.00
CA PRO A 197 6.10 11.46 4.85
C PRO A 197 5.46 10.24 4.16
N LEU A 198 5.63 10.14 2.84
CA LEU A 198 5.14 9.02 2.04
C LEU A 198 3.67 8.68 2.37
N SER A 199 3.40 7.39 2.64
CA SER A 199 2.08 6.88 3.06
C SER A 199 2.09 6.45 4.54
N TYR A 200 2.78 7.21 5.42
CA TYR A 200 2.78 6.96 6.87
C TYR A 200 1.43 7.34 7.46
N ASN A 201 0.47 6.42 7.37
CA ASN A 201 -0.95 6.60 7.70
C ASN A 201 -1.50 5.53 8.64
N THR A 202 -0.60 4.84 9.36
CA THR A 202 -0.92 3.85 10.40
C THR A 202 -0.42 4.35 11.77
N PRO A 203 -0.86 3.77 12.92
CA PRO A 203 -0.41 4.23 14.24
C PRO A 203 1.10 4.34 14.39
N LEU A 204 1.83 3.28 14.01
CA LEU A 204 3.30 3.31 14.02
C LEU A 204 3.89 4.20 12.94
N GLY A 205 3.23 4.32 11.78
CA GLY A 205 3.61 5.26 10.73
C GLY A 205 3.55 6.70 11.23
N LEU A 206 2.46 7.09 11.92
CA LEU A 206 2.34 8.42 12.55
C LEU A 206 3.37 8.63 13.66
N ALA A 207 3.64 7.58 14.46
CA ALA A 207 4.66 7.65 15.50
C ALA A 207 6.06 7.89 14.93
N LEU A 208 6.42 7.21 13.83
CA LEU A 208 7.69 7.44 13.13
C LEU A 208 7.72 8.80 12.44
N ALA A 209 6.61 9.24 11.86
CA ALA A 209 6.51 10.55 11.22
C ALA A 209 6.71 11.69 12.22
N SER A 210 6.26 11.54 13.47
CA SER A 210 6.39 12.56 14.50
C SER A 210 7.84 12.89 14.89
N ASP A 211 8.80 11.99 14.60
CA ASP A 211 10.23 12.28 14.79
C ASP A 211 10.75 13.39 13.83
N GLY A 212 10.00 13.71 12.77
CA GLY A 212 10.28 14.82 11.87
C GLY A 212 9.69 16.17 12.30
N LEU A 213 8.91 16.22 13.39
CA LEU A 213 8.41 17.46 13.96
C LEU A 213 9.53 18.17 14.74
N SER A 214 9.79 19.43 14.41
CA SER A 214 10.81 20.26 15.07
C SER A 214 10.27 21.02 16.31
N GLY A 215 8.93 21.03 16.48
CA GLY A 215 8.27 21.61 17.67
C GLY A 215 7.75 23.05 17.49
N ASP A 216 8.05 23.69 16.37
CA ASP A 216 7.61 25.06 16.04
C ASP A 216 6.70 25.12 14.80
N GLU A 217 6.23 23.93 14.33
CA GLU A 217 5.24 23.89 13.27
C GLU A 217 3.91 24.48 13.71
N ARG A 218 3.33 25.28 12.80
CA ARG A 218 1.99 25.84 12.97
C ARG A 218 0.91 24.91 12.48
N ILE A 219 1.23 24.07 11.48
CA ILE A 219 0.28 23.18 10.84
C ILE A 219 0.92 21.80 10.66
N ALA A 220 0.17 20.73 10.98
CA ALA A 220 0.48 19.37 10.61
C ALA A 220 -0.60 18.82 9.67
N VAL A 221 -0.21 18.38 8.47
CA VAL A 221 -1.08 17.71 7.50
C VAL A 221 -0.85 16.21 7.60
N VAL A 222 -1.85 15.48 8.07
CA VAL A 222 -1.73 14.09 8.49
C VAL A 222 -2.63 13.19 7.67
N GLU A 223 -2.04 12.22 6.97
CA GLU A 223 -2.79 11.19 6.26
C GLU A 223 -3.25 10.10 7.23
N MET A 224 -4.55 9.75 7.20
CA MET A 224 -5.15 8.69 8.00
C MET A 224 -5.67 7.57 7.13
N GLY A 225 -4.99 6.43 7.17
CA GLY A 225 -5.37 5.21 6.45
C GLY A 225 -6.26 4.30 7.29
N ALA A 226 -7.18 3.59 6.64
CA ALA A 226 -7.94 2.53 7.30
C ALA A 226 -8.10 1.32 6.38
N ARG A 227 -7.88 0.13 6.92
CA ARG A 227 -8.09 -1.18 6.28
C ARG A 227 -9.16 -1.99 7.00
N ARG A 228 -9.55 -1.60 8.21
CA ARG A 228 -10.56 -2.25 9.08
C ARG A 228 -11.36 -1.20 9.82
N VAL A 229 -12.52 -1.61 10.30
CA VAL A 229 -13.34 -0.80 11.22
C VAL A 229 -12.56 -0.57 12.51
N GLY A 230 -12.51 0.69 12.97
CA GLY A 230 -11.81 1.13 14.17
C GLY A 230 -10.41 1.73 13.93
N ASP A 231 -9.82 1.57 12.73
CA ASP A 231 -8.48 2.09 12.42
C ASP A 231 -8.43 3.63 12.53
N ILE A 232 -9.45 4.36 12.04
CA ILE A 232 -9.52 5.84 12.16
C ILE A 232 -9.65 6.27 13.60
N ALA A 233 -10.48 5.58 14.39
CA ALA A 233 -10.61 5.88 15.80
C ALA A 233 -9.30 5.66 16.58
N GLU A 234 -8.47 4.70 16.18
CA GLU A 234 -7.13 4.50 16.73
C GLU A 234 -6.18 5.64 16.36
N LEU A 235 -6.20 6.09 15.10
CA LEU A 235 -5.37 7.19 14.61
C LEU A 235 -5.74 8.53 15.25
N THR A 236 -7.03 8.79 15.46
CA THR A 236 -7.51 10.05 16.09
C THR A 236 -7.15 10.13 17.57
N LYS A 237 -6.82 9.02 18.26
CA LYS A 237 -6.23 9.05 19.60
C LYS A 237 -4.79 9.58 19.59
N ILE A 238 -4.09 9.50 18.45
CA ILE A 238 -2.73 10.01 18.29
C ILE A 238 -2.76 11.46 17.81
N VAL A 239 -3.58 11.74 16.80
CA VAL A 239 -3.71 13.08 16.22
C VAL A 239 -5.18 13.49 16.20
N ILE A 240 -5.57 14.32 17.16
CA ILE A 240 -6.93 14.87 17.23
C ILE A 240 -7.07 15.95 16.15
N PRO A 241 -8.00 15.80 15.18
CA PRO A 241 -8.15 16.76 14.10
C PRO A 241 -8.67 18.11 14.58
N THR A 242 -8.13 19.19 14.03
CA THR A 242 -8.74 20.53 14.06
C THR A 242 -9.45 20.85 12.75
N VAL A 243 -9.01 20.21 11.66
CA VAL A 243 -9.66 20.22 10.35
C VAL A 243 -9.73 18.78 9.86
N ALA A 244 -10.90 18.35 9.42
CA ALA A 244 -11.12 17.03 8.83
C ALA A 244 -11.35 17.13 7.32
N VAL A 245 -10.69 16.27 6.55
CA VAL A 245 -10.87 16.18 5.10
C VAL A 245 -11.20 14.74 4.70
N VAL A 246 -12.30 14.55 3.96
CA VAL A 246 -12.67 13.25 3.38
C VAL A 246 -12.66 13.34 1.86
N THR A 247 -11.72 12.61 1.24
CA THR A 247 -11.42 12.73 -0.19
C THR A 247 -12.32 11.91 -1.10
N GLY A 248 -12.99 10.88 -0.57
CA GLY A 248 -13.95 10.08 -1.33
C GLY A 248 -14.19 8.69 -0.74
N ILE A 249 -15.29 8.05 -1.17
CA ILE A 249 -15.74 6.72 -0.73
C ILE A 249 -15.85 5.80 -1.95
N ALA A 250 -15.01 4.78 -1.98
CA ALA A 250 -15.00 3.76 -3.04
C ALA A 250 -14.80 2.36 -2.45
N PRO A 251 -15.17 1.29 -3.16
CA PRO A 251 -14.88 -0.08 -2.77
C PRO A 251 -13.36 -0.31 -2.68
N GLN A 252 -12.81 -0.17 -1.49
CA GLN A 252 -11.40 -0.40 -1.17
C GLN A 252 -11.31 -1.33 0.04
N HIS A 253 -10.34 -2.27 0.05
CA HIS A 253 -10.18 -3.26 1.13
C HIS A 253 -11.48 -4.02 1.49
N ILE A 254 -12.30 -4.34 0.47
CA ILE A 254 -13.61 -5.01 0.65
C ILE A 254 -13.47 -6.36 1.35
N LYS A 255 -12.31 -7.03 1.22
CA LYS A 255 -12.04 -8.27 1.97
C LYS A 255 -12.17 -8.08 3.49
N THR A 256 -11.80 -6.92 4.01
CA THR A 256 -11.83 -6.60 5.46
C THR A 256 -13.04 -5.79 5.86
N PHE A 257 -13.45 -4.81 5.08
CA PHE A 257 -14.65 -4.00 5.35
C PHE A 257 -15.96 -4.71 5.02
N ARG A 258 -15.95 -5.67 4.09
CA ARG A 258 -17.10 -6.43 3.58
C ARG A 258 -18.07 -5.63 2.73
N THR A 259 -18.44 -4.42 3.12
CA THR A 259 -19.43 -3.55 2.43
C THR A 259 -18.88 -2.14 2.21
N LEU A 260 -19.45 -1.42 1.23
CA LEU A 260 -19.16 -0.01 1.00
C LEU A 260 -19.64 0.86 2.17
N ASP A 261 -20.77 0.48 2.79
CA ASP A 261 -21.32 1.15 3.97
C ASP A 261 -20.30 1.15 5.14
N ASN A 262 -19.66 0.03 5.41
CA ASN A 262 -18.60 -0.04 6.43
C ASN A 262 -17.38 0.82 6.07
N VAL A 263 -17.02 0.93 4.77
CA VAL A 263 -15.97 1.86 4.33
C VAL A 263 -16.37 3.29 4.61
N ALA A 264 -17.60 3.68 4.26
CA ALA A 264 -18.13 5.02 4.48
C ALA A 264 -18.16 5.38 5.98
N LYS A 265 -18.77 4.51 6.80
CA LYS A 265 -18.84 4.69 8.26
C LYS A 265 -17.46 4.84 8.89
N GLU A 266 -16.50 4.04 8.46
CA GLU A 266 -15.12 4.12 8.97
C GLU A 266 -14.47 5.45 8.60
N LYS A 267 -14.58 5.90 7.33
CA LYS A 267 -13.96 7.16 6.91
C LYS A 267 -14.63 8.36 7.59
N LEU A 268 -15.96 8.35 7.69
CA LEU A 268 -16.71 9.40 8.36
C LEU A 268 -16.53 9.39 9.89
N SER A 269 -16.03 8.31 10.49
CA SER A 269 -15.72 8.28 11.92
C SER A 269 -14.61 9.29 12.32
N LEU A 270 -13.84 9.82 11.36
CA LEU A 270 -12.94 10.94 11.57
C LEU A 270 -13.66 12.15 12.20
N LEU A 271 -14.91 12.38 11.80
CA LEU A 271 -15.74 13.48 12.30
C LEU A 271 -16.09 13.33 13.79
N ASN A 272 -16.06 12.12 14.36
CA ASN A 272 -16.32 11.92 15.78
C ASN A 272 -15.27 12.59 16.66
N ALA A 273 -14.02 12.68 16.20
CA ALA A 273 -12.93 13.32 16.91
C ALA A 273 -12.80 14.82 16.60
N LEU A 274 -13.52 15.34 15.60
CA LEU A 274 -13.53 16.75 15.23
C LEU A 274 -14.39 17.53 16.21
N ARG A 275 -13.81 18.51 16.91
CA ARG A 275 -14.52 19.33 17.91
C ARG A 275 -15.46 20.33 17.23
N ASP A 276 -14.93 21.10 16.30
CA ASP A 276 -15.71 22.05 15.49
C ASP A 276 -16.15 21.36 14.20
N LYS A 277 -17.43 21.01 14.12
CA LYS A 277 -17.99 20.31 12.97
C LYS A 277 -18.01 21.17 11.71
N SER A 278 -17.90 22.49 11.81
CA SER A 278 -17.79 23.40 10.66
C SER A 278 -16.45 23.29 9.94
N ALA A 279 -15.42 22.73 10.59
CA ALA A 279 -14.09 22.50 10.03
C ALA A 279 -13.99 21.17 9.26
N PHE A 280 -15.07 20.78 8.60
CA PHE A 280 -15.14 19.56 7.78
C PHE A 280 -15.20 19.90 6.29
N ILE A 281 -14.19 19.44 5.54
CA ILE A 281 -14.06 19.57 4.09
C ILE A 281 -14.26 18.21 3.44
N TYR A 282 -15.00 18.20 2.33
CA TYR A 282 -15.20 16.95 1.58
C TYR A 282 -15.17 17.15 0.07
N ASN A 283 -14.89 16.08 -0.65
CA ASN A 283 -14.96 16.07 -2.11
C ASN A 283 -16.41 16.06 -2.58
N ALA A 284 -16.86 17.19 -3.15
CA ALA A 284 -18.21 17.35 -3.67
C ALA A 284 -18.45 16.59 -5.00
N ASP A 285 -17.39 16.15 -5.66
CA ASP A 285 -17.48 15.39 -6.92
C ASP A 285 -17.62 13.87 -6.68
N ASP A 286 -17.42 13.38 -5.44
CA ASP A 286 -17.64 11.99 -5.09
C ASP A 286 -19.10 11.69 -4.76
N LYS A 287 -19.78 11.06 -5.71
CA LYS A 287 -21.22 10.72 -5.60
C LYS A 287 -21.55 9.85 -4.39
N ASN A 288 -20.68 8.88 -4.05
CA ASN A 288 -20.91 8.01 -2.91
C ASN A 288 -20.81 8.80 -1.60
N LEU A 289 -19.76 9.62 -1.45
CA LEU A 289 -19.59 10.46 -0.27
C LEU A 289 -20.77 11.41 -0.09
N CYS A 290 -21.16 12.13 -1.14
CA CYS A 290 -22.30 13.06 -1.10
C CYS A 290 -23.60 12.33 -0.70
N ALA A 291 -23.86 11.14 -1.24
CA ALA A 291 -25.04 10.34 -0.88
C ALA A 291 -25.03 9.93 0.61
N TYR A 292 -23.87 9.52 1.15
CA TYR A 292 -23.75 9.18 2.56
C TYR A 292 -23.90 10.39 3.48
N LEU A 293 -23.31 11.54 3.12
CA LEU A 293 -23.45 12.78 3.89
C LEU A 293 -24.90 13.23 3.94
N SER A 294 -25.60 13.23 2.80
CA SER A 294 -27.03 13.56 2.71
C SER A 294 -27.89 12.60 3.54
N ALA A 295 -27.65 11.28 3.42
CA ALA A 295 -28.43 10.28 4.16
C ALA A 295 -28.23 10.36 5.68
N LEU A 296 -27.07 10.84 6.13
CA LEU A 296 -26.74 10.99 7.56
C LEU A 296 -27.03 12.42 8.10
N GLY A 297 -27.49 13.35 7.24
CA GLY A 297 -27.69 14.75 7.63
C GLY A 297 -26.40 15.45 8.07
N ILE A 298 -25.24 15.05 7.50
CA ILE A 298 -23.94 15.65 7.85
C ILE A 298 -23.66 16.80 6.89
N GLU A 299 -23.52 18.00 7.45
CA GLU A 299 -23.12 19.19 6.71
C GLU A 299 -21.60 19.35 6.71
N GLY A 300 -21.05 20.00 5.68
CA GLY A 300 -19.65 20.28 5.52
C GLY A 300 -19.37 21.19 4.33
N LEU A 301 -18.11 21.51 4.14
CA LEU A 301 -17.62 22.40 3.11
C LEU A 301 -17.23 21.60 1.86
N GLY A 302 -18.13 21.54 0.89
CA GLY A 302 -17.95 20.80 -0.34
C GLY A 302 -16.98 21.50 -1.29
N CYS A 303 -15.89 20.83 -1.68
CA CYS A 303 -14.88 21.35 -2.60
C CYS A 303 -14.78 20.44 -3.82
N GLY A 304 -14.60 21.03 -5.00
CA GLY A 304 -14.50 20.28 -6.26
C GLY A 304 -15.06 21.08 -7.43
N ILE A 305 -15.30 20.41 -8.56
CA ILE A 305 -15.95 21.01 -9.73
C ILE A 305 -17.41 21.35 -9.40
N GLY A 306 -18.09 20.44 -8.66
CA GLY A 306 -19.42 20.63 -8.12
C GLY A 306 -19.45 21.24 -6.71
N GLY A 307 -18.35 21.83 -6.23
CA GLY A 307 -18.22 22.33 -4.87
C GLY A 307 -19.13 23.51 -4.57
N ASN A 308 -19.64 23.56 -3.34
CA ASN A 308 -20.45 24.68 -2.81
C ASN A 308 -19.61 25.64 -1.94
N TYR A 309 -18.46 25.20 -1.43
CA TYR A 309 -17.51 26.02 -0.68
C TYR A 309 -16.34 26.50 -1.55
N VAL A 310 -15.66 25.58 -2.24
CA VAL A 310 -14.70 25.90 -3.30
C VAL A 310 -15.14 25.23 -4.58
N ARG A 311 -15.44 26.02 -5.58
CA ARG A 311 -15.81 25.54 -6.91
C ARG A 311 -14.64 25.73 -7.86
N ALA A 312 -14.27 24.64 -8.56
CA ALA A 312 -13.27 24.67 -9.62
C ALA A 312 -13.95 24.58 -10.99
N HIS A 313 -13.57 25.43 -11.93
CA HIS A 313 -14.01 25.34 -13.32
C HIS A 313 -12.88 25.78 -14.25
N ARG A 314 -12.98 25.39 -15.51
CA ARG A 314 -11.95 25.68 -16.52
C ARG A 314 -12.34 26.87 -17.38
N GLU A 315 -11.39 27.80 -17.55
CA GLU A 315 -11.50 28.91 -18.50
C GLU A 315 -10.25 28.92 -19.41
N GLY A 316 -10.43 28.46 -20.63
CA GLY A 316 -9.30 28.30 -21.58
C GLY A 316 -8.27 27.28 -21.08
N GLU A 317 -7.05 27.72 -20.85
CA GLU A 317 -5.97 26.90 -20.29
C GLU A 317 -5.86 26.96 -18.76
N GLU A 318 -6.55 27.90 -18.14
CA GLU A 318 -6.52 28.09 -16.70
C GLU A 318 -7.64 27.37 -15.98
N TRP A 319 -7.39 27.02 -14.73
CA TRP A 319 -8.41 26.63 -13.77
C TRP A 319 -8.69 27.80 -12.81
N VAL A 320 -9.96 28.04 -12.58
CA VAL A 320 -10.47 29.06 -11.65
C VAL A 320 -11.02 28.37 -10.43
N PHE A 321 -10.53 28.75 -9.25
CA PHE A 321 -11.01 28.26 -7.96
C PHE A 321 -11.73 29.42 -7.25
N SER A 322 -13.06 29.31 -7.11
CA SER A 322 -13.91 30.35 -6.54
C SER A 322 -14.39 29.96 -5.14
N TYR A 323 -14.27 30.88 -4.17
CA TYR A 323 -14.80 30.74 -2.81
C TYR A 323 -15.17 32.11 -2.25
N GLY A 324 -16.40 32.23 -1.69
CA GLY A 324 -16.95 33.52 -1.32
C GLY A 324 -16.89 34.49 -2.52
N ASN A 325 -16.27 35.66 -2.31
CA ASN A 325 -16.05 36.66 -3.36
C ASN A 325 -14.63 36.61 -3.96
N THR A 326 -13.89 35.53 -3.71
CA THR A 326 -12.50 35.37 -4.17
C THR A 326 -12.42 34.40 -5.33
N GLU A 327 -11.67 34.80 -6.37
CA GLU A 327 -11.31 33.93 -7.48
C GLU A 327 -9.79 33.79 -7.58
N ILE A 328 -9.30 32.58 -7.74
CA ILE A 328 -7.90 32.26 -7.98
C ILE A 328 -7.77 31.61 -9.35
N ARG A 329 -7.02 32.23 -10.24
CA ARG A 329 -6.73 31.73 -11.60
C ARG A 329 -5.32 31.14 -11.64
N SER A 330 -5.17 29.95 -12.21
CA SER A 330 -3.86 29.31 -12.31
C SER A 330 -3.83 28.24 -13.40
N VAL A 331 -2.71 28.15 -14.10
CA VAL A 331 -2.37 27.00 -14.94
C VAL A 331 -1.89 25.88 -14.04
N VAL A 332 -2.65 24.78 -13.97
CA VAL A 332 -2.31 23.64 -13.11
C VAL A 332 -1.46 22.61 -13.87
N LYS A 333 -0.46 22.08 -13.17
CA LYS A 333 0.48 21.07 -13.72
C LYS A 333 0.13 19.66 -13.25
N VAL A 334 -1.17 19.33 -13.25
CA VAL A 334 -1.68 18.00 -12.90
C VAL A 334 -2.67 17.56 -13.97
N LEU A 335 -2.78 16.24 -14.17
CA LEU A 335 -3.68 15.65 -15.15
C LEU A 335 -5.00 15.23 -14.51
N GLY A 336 -6.09 15.45 -15.25
CA GLY A 336 -7.43 14.97 -14.93
C GLY A 336 -8.22 15.86 -13.94
N GLU A 337 -9.54 15.83 -14.11
CA GLU A 337 -10.48 16.58 -13.26
C GLU A 337 -10.45 16.12 -11.80
N GLY A 338 -10.21 14.82 -11.56
CA GLY A 338 -10.06 14.29 -10.20
C GLY A 338 -8.90 14.94 -9.44
N SER A 339 -7.78 15.22 -10.11
CA SER A 339 -6.66 15.95 -9.49
C SER A 339 -7.00 17.40 -9.19
N VAL A 340 -7.86 18.01 -10.01
CA VAL A 340 -8.36 19.39 -9.77
C VAL A 340 -9.34 19.39 -8.60
N GLY A 341 -10.20 18.39 -8.46
CA GLY A 341 -11.05 18.21 -7.29
C GLY A 341 -10.24 18.05 -6.00
N ASP A 342 -9.16 17.26 -6.04
CA ASP A 342 -8.21 17.13 -4.93
C ASP A 342 -7.56 18.50 -4.59
N MET A 343 -7.21 19.30 -5.61
CA MET A 343 -6.66 20.65 -5.45
C MET A 343 -7.70 21.61 -4.86
N ALA A 344 -8.95 21.54 -5.28
CA ALA A 344 -10.04 22.37 -4.71
C ALA A 344 -10.22 22.12 -3.21
N MET A 345 -10.06 20.86 -2.74
CA MET A 345 -10.05 20.58 -1.30
C MET A 345 -8.86 21.22 -0.58
N ALA A 346 -7.67 21.19 -1.19
CA ALA A 346 -6.48 21.84 -0.61
C ALA A 346 -6.63 23.37 -0.57
N VAL A 347 -7.23 23.98 -1.61
CA VAL A 347 -7.64 25.41 -1.62
C VAL A 347 -8.65 25.66 -0.51
N GLY A 348 -9.63 24.80 -0.32
CA GLY A 348 -10.61 24.89 0.76
C GLY A 348 -10.00 24.91 2.16
N VAL A 349 -9.03 24.02 2.41
CA VAL A 349 -8.26 24.03 3.66
C VAL A 349 -7.52 25.36 3.83
N ALA A 350 -6.86 25.86 2.79
CA ALA A 350 -6.11 27.12 2.84
C ALA A 350 -7.04 28.33 3.05
N ALA A 351 -8.18 28.37 2.36
CA ALA A 351 -9.20 29.41 2.52
C ALA A 351 -9.79 29.43 3.93
N MET A 352 -10.11 28.25 4.50
CA MET A 352 -10.57 28.10 5.89
C MET A 352 -9.53 28.62 6.88
N LEU A 353 -8.26 28.40 6.63
CA LEU A 353 -7.15 28.89 7.45
C LEU A 353 -6.76 30.34 7.13
N LYS A 354 -7.56 31.05 6.32
CA LYS A 354 -7.39 32.45 5.93
C LYS A 354 -6.03 32.74 5.27
N VAL A 355 -5.53 31.80 4.46
CA VAL A 355 -4.36 32.04 3.61
C VAL A 355 -4.72 33.05 2.52
N PRO A 356 -3.93 34.12 2.30
CA PRO A 356 -4.20 35.10 1.23
C PRO A 356 -4.25 34.45 -0.16
N ALA A 357 -5.13 34.93 -1.03
CA ALA A 357 -5.39 34.37 -2.36
C ALA A 357 -4.13 34.29 -3.23
N GLU A 358 -3.27 35.32 -3.19
CA GLU A 358 -2.01 35.37 -3.91
C GLU A 358 -1.03 34.29 -3.45
N LYS A 359 -1.07 33.91 -2.18
CA LYS A 359 -0.25 32.80 -1.62
C LYS A 359 -0.81 31.44 -2.00
N ILE A 360 -2.14 31.29 -2.02
CA ILE A 360 -2.78 30.08 -2.54
C ILE A 360 -2.41 29.88 -4.01
N ALA A 361 -2.51 30.94 -4.84
CA ALA A 361 -2.13 30.91 -6.24
C ALA A 361 -0.66 30.52 -6.44
N ALA A 362 0.25 31.10 -5.67
CA ALA A 362 1.67 30.77 -5.68
C ALA A 362 1.91 29.30 -5.33
N GLY A 363 1.20 28.79 -4.32
CA GLY A 363 1.26 27.38 -3.91
C GLY A 363 0.75 26.44 -5.02
N ILE A 364 -0.39 26.76 -5.66
CA ILE A 364 -0.94 25.98 -6.79
C ILE A 364 0.10 25.87 -7.92
N GLY A 365 0.77 26.96 -8.29
CA GLY A 365 1.80 26.97 -9.33
C GLY A 365 3.01 26.05 -9.03
N LYS A 366 3.26 25.74 -7.75
CA LYS A 366 4.34 24.86 -7.28
C LYS A 366 3.92 23.38 -7.20
N ILE A 367 2.62 23.09 -7.23
CA ILE A 367 2.13 21.70 -7.15
C ILE A 367 2.66 20.89 -8.32
N ARG A 368 3.12 19.68 -8.01
CA ARG A 368 3.51 18.65 -8.96
C ARG A 368 2.73 17.38 -8.67
N PRO A 369 2.50 16.51 -9.66
CA PRO A 369 1.93 15.19 -9.40
C PRO A 369 2.71 14.45 -8.32
N SER A 370 1.99 13.73 -7.46
CA SER A 370 2.65 12.83 -6.50
C SER A 370 3.25 11.64 -7.25
N PRO A 371 4.42 11.10 -6.82
CA PRO A 371 5.03 9.94 -7.47
C PRO A 371 4.05 8.79 -7.64
N HIS A 372 4.04 8.18 -8.83
CA HIS A 372 3.17 7.05 -9.19
C HIS A 372 1.64 7.34 -9.11
N ARG A 373 1.22 8.61 -9.18
CA ARG A 373 -0.20 9.03 -9.15
C ARG A 373 -0.47 10.03 -10.25
N MET A 374 -0.79 9.54 -11.43
CA MET A 374 -0.93 10.35 -12.65
C MET A 374 0.31 11.26 -12.87
N GLU A 375 1.46 10.80 -12.40
CA GLU A 375 2.74 11.46 -12.66
C GLU A 375 3.06 11.33 -14.16
N TYR A 376 3.47 12.43 -14.78
CA TYR A 376 3.78 12.39 -16.21
C TYR A 376 5.12 13.04 -16.53
N PHE A 377 5.78 12.48 -17.50
CA PHE A 377 7.04 12.99 -18.04
C PHE A 377 7.18 12.59 -19.49
N GLU A 378 8.04 13.28 -20.22
CA GLU A 378 8.33 13.00 -21.61
C GLU A 378 9.68 12.30 -21.73
N LYS A 379 9.73 11.24 -22.53
CA LYS A 379 10.95 10.51 -22.85
C LYS A 379 10.96 10.12 -24.32
N ASN A 380 11.97 10.58 -25.07
CA ASN A 380 12.11 10.33 -26.50
C ASN A 380 10.87 10.73 -27.32
N GLY A 381 10.22 11.83 -26.96
CA GLY A 381 9.00 12.31 -27.61
C GLY A 381 7.73 11.51 -27.27
N VAL A 382 7.79 10.54 -26.39
CA VAL A 382 6.64 9.78 -25.87
C VAL A 382 6.26 10.31 -24.50
N THR A 383 4.97 10.61 -24.30
CA THR A 383 4.44 10.99 -22.99
C THR A 383 4.23 9.73 -22.15
N ILE A 384 4.89 9.62 -21.01
CA ILE A 384 4.70 8.53 -20.05
C ILE A 384 3.87 9.03 -18.90
N ILE A 385 2.77 8.34 -18.59
CA ILE A 385 1.90 8.59 -17.43
C ILE A 385 2.05 7.41 -16.48
N ASP A 386 2.50 7.69 -15.27
CA ASP A 386 2.67 6.70 -14.21
C ASP A 386 1.56 6.85 -13.18
N ASP A 387 0.60 5.92 -13.19
CA ASP A 387 -0.47 5.76 -12.21
C ASP A 387 -0.39 4.36 -11.58
N SER A 388 0.84 3.95 -11.25
CA SER A 388 1.13 2.58 -10.83
C SER A 388 1.02 2.33 -9.32
N TYR A 389 0.68 3.34 -8.51
CA TYR A 389 0.64 3.17 -7.06
C TYR A 389 -0.50 2.24 -6.59
N ASN A 390 -1.72 2.47 -7.05
CA ASN A 390 -2.89 1.66 -6.70
C ASN A 390 -4.05 1.96 -7.67
N CYS A 391 -4.77 0.92 -8.10
CA CYS A 391 -5.90 1.07 -9.01
C CYS A 391 -7.23 0.79 -8.31
N ASN A 392 -8.21 1.61 -8.62
CA ASN A 392 -9.63 1.38 -8.36
C ASN A 392 -10.45 1.83 -9.58
N ILE A 393 -11.75 1.55 -9.58
CA ILE A 393 -12.61 1.86 -10.73
C ILE A 393 -12.65 3.35 -11.05
N GLN A 394 -12.69 4.21 -10.03
CA GLN A 394 -12.70 5.67 -10.22
C GLN A 394 -11.38 6.14 -10.84
N GLY A 395 -10.23 5.72 -10.28
CA GLY A 395 -8.91 6.03 -10.83
C GLY A 395 -8.75 5.57 -12.27
N ALA A 396 -9.16 4.32 -12.58
CA ALA A 396 -9.12 3.80 -13.95
C ALA A 396 -10.03 4.60 -14.90
N SER A 397 -11.21 5.02 -14.45
CA SER A 397 -12.11 5.88 -15.22
C SER A 397 -11.50 7.26 -15.50
N GLU A 398 -10.87 7.88 -14.49
CA GLU A 398 -10.17 9.17 -14.66
C GLU A 398 -8.97 9.03 -15.60
N ALA A 399 -8.16 7.98 -15.47
CA ALA A 399 -7.06 7.71 -16.38
C ALA A 399 -7.54 7.57 -17.83
N CYS A 400 -8.65 6.86 -18.08
CA CYS A 400 -9.27 6.77 -19.39
C CYS A 400 -9.79 8.12 -19.91
N LYS A 401 -10.33 9.00 -19.05
CA LYS A 401 -10.72 10.36 -19.45
C LYS A 401 -9.52 11.18 -19.86
N VAL A 402 -8.44 11.13 -19.11
CA VAL A 402 -7.18 11.82 -19.43
C VAL A 402 -6.64 11.37 -20.79
N LEU A 403 -6.59 10.07 -21.07
CA LEU A 403 -6.15 9.55 -22.37
C LEU A 403 -7.02 10.08 -23.52
N ARG A 404 -8.36 10.15 -23.34
CA ARG A 404 -9.26 10.73 -24.34
C ARG A 404 -9.05 12.22 -24.54
N GLN A 405 -8.82 12.98 -23.45
CA GLN A 405 -8.56 14.43 -23.52
C GLN A 405 -7.25 14.75 -24.24
N LEU A 406 -6.22 13.91 -24.06
CA LEU A 406 -4.95 14.06 -24.75
C LEU A 406 -5.09 13.81 -26.27
N GLY A 407 -6.10 13.03 -26.72
CA GLY A 407 -6.39 12.79 -28.12
C GLY A 407 -5.28 12.09 -28.90
N LYS A 408 -4.28 11.54 -28.21
CA LYS A 408 -3.10 10.88 -28.78
C LYS A 408 -3.30 9.37 -28.83
N ARG A 409 -2.52 8.70 -29.67
CA ARG A 409 -2.47 7.24 -29.70
C ARG A 409 -1.91 6.74 -28.35
N SER A 410 -2.68 5.93 -27.65
CA SER A 410 -2.40 5.58 -26.26
C SER A 410 -2.20 4.09 -26.04
N PHE A 411 -1.16 3.74 -25.32
CA PHE A 411 -0.78 2.39 -24.92
C PHE A 411 -1.01 2.25 -23.40
N VAL A 412 -1.65 1.18 -22.97
CA VAL A 412 -1.92 0.95 -21.54
C VAL A 412 -1.32 -0.37 -21.10
N ILE A 413 -0.49 -0.33 -20.06
CA ILE A 413 0.02 -1.50 -19.37
C ILE A 413 -0.67 -1.57 -18.01
N THR A 414 -1.35 -2.69 -17.71
CA THR A 414 -2.11 -2.81 -16.46
C THR A 414 -2.12 -4.23 -15.89
N ALA A 415 -2.04 -4.32 -14.57
CA ALA A 415 -2.31 -5.54 -13.80
C ALA A 415 -3.77 -5.60 -13.28
N GLY A 416 -4.54 -4.54 -13.50
CA GLY A 416 -5.90 -4.39 -13.01
C GLY A 416 -5.99 -4.19 -11.50
N ILE A 417 -7.16 -4.41 -10.92
CA ILE A 417 -7.41 -4.32 -9.49
C ILE A 417 -7.05 -5.66 -8.84
N VAL A 418 -5.97 -5.68 -8.06
CA VAL A 418 -5.47 -6.89 -7.42
C VAL A 418 -6.17 -7.18 -6.09
N GLU A 419 -6.48 -6.15 -5.29
CA GLU A 419 -7.12 -6.28 -3.98
C GLU A 419 -8.66 -6.30 -4.04
N GLY A 420 -9.28 -6.66 -5.18
CA GLY A 420 -10.73 -6.67 -5.39
C GLY A 420 -11.51 -7.76 -4.62
N GLY A 421 -10.83 -8.71 -3.97
CA GLY A 421 -11.45 -9.82 -3.24
C GLY A 421 -12.37 -10.65 -4.14
N LYS A 422 -13.57 -11.02 -3.65
CA LYS A 422 -14.55 -11.80 -4.43
C LYS A 422 -15.09 -11.06 -5.67
N LYS A 423 -14.98 -9.72 -5.70
CA LYS A 423 -15.41 -8.88 -6.83
C LYS A 423 -14.30 -8.57 -7.83
N ALA A 424 -13.08 -9.08 -7.62
CA ALA A 424 -11.94 -8.79 -8.50
C ALA A 424 -12.25 -9.05 -9.98
N GLY A 425 -12.84 -10.18 -10.32
CA GLY A 425 -13.24 -10.51 -11.69
C GLY A 425 -14.22 -9.50 -12.29
N GLU A 426 -15.28 -9.12 -11.55
CA GLU A 426 -16.26 -8.12 -12.00
C GLU A 426 -15.60 -6.74 -12.22
N LEU A 427 -14.80 -6.30 -11.24
CA LEU A 427 -14.12 -5.01 -11.32
C LEU A 427 -13.14 -4.96 -12.50
N ASN A 428 -12.39 -6.03 -12.73
CA ASN A 428 -11.43 -6.10 -13.83
C ASN A 428 -12.11 -6.20 -15.20
N ARG A 429 -13.29 -6.83 -15.32
CA ARG A 429 -14.11 -6.75 -16.54
C ARG A 429 -14.54 -5.31 -16.83
N LYS A 430 -14.95 -4.53 -15.81
CA LYS A 430 -15.27 -3.11 -16.00
C LYS A 430 -14.07 -2.30 -16.51
N ILE A 431 -12.87 -2.54 -15.96
CA ILE A 431 -11.64 -1.92 -16.47
C ILE A 431 -11.41 -2.30 -17.93
N GLY A 432 -11.50 -3.58 -18.26
CA GLY A 432 -11.32 -4.06 -19.64
C GLY A 432 -12.27 -3.37 -20.62
N SER A 433 -13.56 -3.23 -20.26
CA SER A 433 -14.55 -2.51 -21.06
C SER A 433 -14.19 -1.04 -21.27
N MET A 434 -13.75 -0.31 -20.23
CA MET A 434 -13.32 1.08 -20.36
C MET A 434 -12.09 1.23 -21.25
N LEU A 435 -11.12 0.32 -21.15
CA LEU A 435 -9.90 0.34 -21.96
C LEU A 435 -10.18 0.03 -23.43
N SER A 436 -11.16 -0.84 -23.73
CA SER A 436 -11.56 -1.16 -25.10
C SER A 436 -12.08 0.04 -25.87
N GLU A 437 -12.58 1.06 -25.17
CA GLU A 437 -13.10 2.30 -25.76
C GLU A 437 -12.06 3.42 -25.86
N THR A 438 -10.89 3.22 -25.21
CA THR A 438 -9.95 4.32 -24.99
C THR A 438 -8.58 4.03 -25.56
N ALA A 439 -8.01 2.86 -25.30
CA ALA A 439 -6.62 2.55 -25.62
C ALA A 439 -6.46 2.04 -27.06
N TYR A 440 -5.38 2.48 -27.74
CA TYR A 440 -4.93 1.89 -29.00
C TYR A 440 -4.42 0.46 -28.78
N LEU A 441 -3.61 0.24 -27.75
CA LEU A 441 -3.17 -1.08 -27.33
C LEU A 441 -3.27 -1.20 -25.81
N THR A 442 -3.94 -2.27 -25.34
CA THR A 442 -3.94 -2.67 -23.92
C THR A 442 -3.10 -3.92 -23.74
N VAL A 443 -2.10 -3.88 -22.88
CA VAL A 443 -1.33 -5.06 -22.45
C VAL A 443 -1.66 -5.36 -20.99
N ALA A 444 -2.42 -6.43 -20.75
CA ALA A 444 -2.77 -6.88 -19.42
C ALA A 444 -1.74 -7.87 -18.87
N VAL A 445 -1.28 -7.64 -17.63
CA VAL A 445 -0.20 -8.40 -16.98
C VAL A 445 -0.74 -9.23 -15.81
N GLY A 446 -0.30 -10.47 -15.71
CA GLY A 446 -0.51 -11.33 -14.53
C GLY A 446 -1.92 -11.90 -14.39
N VAL A 447 -2.31 -12.20 -13.14
CA VAL A 447 -3.47 -13.05 -12.82
C VAL A 447 -4.84 -12.51 -13.25
N ASN A 448 -4.98 -11.19 -13.36
CA ASN A 448 -6.25 -10.55 -13.75
C ASN A 448 -6.41 -10.39 -15.28
N ALA A 449 -5.40 -10.73 -16.07
CA ALA A 449 -5.40 -10.54 -17.52
C ALA A 449 -6.61 -11.21 -18.21
N GLY A 450 -7.03 -12.39 -17.73
CA GLY A 450 -8.23 -13.07 -18.23
C GLY A 450 -9.53 -12.27 -18.05
N SER A 451 -9.77 -11.77 -16.83
CA SER A 451 -10.96 -10.96 -16.53
C SER A 451 -10.96 -9.60 -17.26
N ILE A 452 -9.78 -8.98 -17.40
CA ILE A 452 -9.63 -7.73 -18.18
C ILE A 452 -9.94 -8.02 -19.66
N ARG A 453 -9.44 -9.15 -20.20
CA ARG A 453 -9.71 -9.57 -21.57
C ARG A 453 -11.21 -9.78 -21.82
N GLU A 454 -11.90 -10.47 -20.92
CA GLU A 454 -13.36 -10.68 -21.03
C GLU A 454 -14.10 -9.33 -21.14
N GLY A 455 -13.77 -8.40 -20.26
CA GLY A 455 -14.35 -7.06 -20.30
C GLY A 455 -13.98 -6.27 -21.56
N TYR A 456 -12.72 -6.37 -22.02
CA TYR A 456 -12.27 -5.73 -23.25
C TYR A 456 -13.03 -6.26 -24.48
N LEU A 457 -13.23 -7.56 -24.57
CA LEU A 457 -13.94 -8.20 -25.67
C LEU A 457 -15.44 -7.87 -25.69
N SER A 458 -16.04 -7.55 -24.54
CA SER A 458 -17.45 -7.12 -24.45
C SER A 458 -17.66 -5.63 -24.76
N GLY A 459 -16.59 -4.84 -24.84
CA GLY A 459 -16.65 -3.40 -25.15
C GLY A 459 -16.57 -3.08 -26.64
N LYS A 460 -16.42 -1.80 -26.98
CA LYS A 460 -16.45 -1.29 -28.38
C LYS A 460 -15.22 -1.59 -29.23
N LYS A 461 -14.16 -2.12 -28.64
CA LYS A 461 -12.92 -2.59 -29.31
C LYS A 461 -12.30 -1.58 -30.29
N LYS A 462 -11.94 -0.40 -29.79
CA LYS A 462 -11.28 0.63 -30.63
C LYS A 462 -9.80 0.33 -30.93
N GLY A 463 -9.19 -0.61 -30.23
CA GLY A 463 -7.78 -0.94 -30.35
C GLY A 463 -7.48 -2.44 -30.24
N GLU A 464 -6.24 -2.76 -29.90
CA GLU A 464 -5.73 -4.12 -29.73
C GLU A 464 -5.63 -4.51 -28.25
N PHE A 465 -5.70 -5.81 -27.98
CA PHE A 465 -5.52 -6.38 -26.65
C PHE A 465 -4.48 -7.50 -26.66
N MET A 466 -3.51 -7.41 -25.76
CA MET A 466 -2.48 -8.43 -25.54
C MET A 466 -2.39 -8.80 -24.07
N THR A 467 -1.81 -9.96 -23.79
CA THR A 467 -1.48 -10.40 -22.43
C THR A 467 0.02 -10.63 -22.31
N ALA A 468 0.59 -10.32 -21.17
CA ALA A 468 1.97 -10.62 -20.81
C ALA A 468 2.04 -11.32 -19.45
N LEU A 469 2.99 -12.23 -19.28
CA LEU A 469 3.22 -12.87 -17.99
C LEU A 469 3.97 -11.94 -17.03
N ARG A 470 4.89 -11.13 -17.55
CA ARG A 470 5.75 -10.23 -16.79
C ARG A 470 5.63 -8.80 -17.27
N LEU A 471 5.89 -7.87 -16.38
CA LEU A 471 5.89 -6.43 -16.70
C LEU A 471 6.93 -6.11 -17.77
N ASP A 472 8.13 -6.69 -17.68
CA ASP A 472 9.21 -6.44 -18.65
C ASP A 472 8.80 -6.81 -20.08
N ASP A 473 8.03 -7.89 -20.26
CA ASP A 473 7.53 -8.32 -21.58
C ASP A 473 6.49 -7.34 -22.11
N ALA A 474 5.60 -6.82 -21.23
CA ALA A 474 4.63 -5.80 -21.60
C ALA A 474 5.31 -4.50 -22.02
N VAL A 475 6.31 -4.05 -21.24
CA VAL A 475 7.10 -2.84 -21.55
C VAL A 475 7.80 -2.98 -22.88
N ARG A 476 8.45 -4.12 -23.16
CA ARG A 476 9.12 -4.39 -24.42
C ARG A 476 8.12 -4.32 -25.60
N THR A 477 6.98 -5.02 -25.48
CA THR A 477 5.92 -5.04 -26.51
C THR A 477 5.43 -3.63 -26.87
N VAL A 478 5.23 -2.79 -25.84
CA VAL A 478 4.80 -1.40 -26.03
C VAL A 478 5.92 -0.56 -26.64
N SER A 479 7.15 -0.70 -26.11
CA SER A 479 8.31 0.10 -26.58
C SER A 479 8.66 -0.15 -28.07
N GLU A 480 8.45 -1.37 -28.56
CA GLU A 480 8.67 -1.74 -29.96
C GLU A 480 7.64 -1.11 -30.92
N ARG A 481 6.49 -0.67 -30.43
CA ARG A 481 5.36 -0.15 -31.21
C ARG A 481 5.13 1.35 -31.06
N CYS A 482 5.69 1.94 -30.00
CA CYS A 482 5.56 3.37 -29.73
C CYS A 482 6.43 4.21 -30.66
N VAL A 483 5.88 5.35 -31.05
CA VAL A 483 6.61 6.40 -31.81
C VAL A 483 6.47 7.74 -31.09
N PRO A 484 7.33 8.74 -31.38
CA PRO A 484 7.18 10.08 -30.85
C PRO A 484 5.76 10.63 -31.08
N GLY A 485 5.20 11.27 -30.05
CA GLY A 485 3.82 11.74 -30.06
C GLY A 485 2.83 10.81 -29.35
N ASP A 486 3.18 9.56 -29.10
CA ASP A 486 2.34 8.59 -28.40
C ASP A 486 2.29 8.84 -26.88
N VAL A 487 1.34 8.18 -26.22
CA VAL A 487 1.18 8.16 -24.76
C VAL A 487 1.24 6.74 -24.24
N ILE A 488 2.04 6.49 -23.21
CA ILE A 488 2.06 5.24 -22.44
C ILE A 488 1.49 5.50 -21.06
N LEU A 489 0.45 4.77 -20.67
CA LEU A 489 -0.09 4.75 -19.31
C LEU A 489 0.32 3.46 -18.59
N PHE A 490 1.03 3.59 -17.48
CA PHE A 490 1.20 2.53 -16.48
C PHE A 490 0.08 2.65 -15.47
N MET A 491 -0.86 1.71 -15.48
CA MET A 491 -2.01 1.72 -14.58
C MET A 491 -1.95 0.51 -13.66
N ASN A 492 -1.55 0.76 -12.44
CA ASN A 492 -1.33 -0.19 -11.35
C ASN A 492 -0.09 -1.08 -11.52
N ASP A 493 0.67 -1.20 -10.45
CA ASP A 493 1.76 -2.17 -10.30
C ASP A 493 1.27 -3.42 -9.56
N LEU A 494 1.94 -4.56 -9.79
CA LEU A 494 1.68 -5.78 -9.01
C LEU A 494 2.12 -5.56 -7.56
N PRO A 495 1.23 -5.72 -6.57
CA PRO A 495 1.63 -5.69 -5.18
C PRO A 495 2.73 -6.71 -4.89
N ASP A 496 3.61 -6.38 -3.95
CA ASP A 496 4.78 -7.16 -3.57
C ASP A 496 4.51 -8.61 -3.17
N ASN A 497 3.24 -8.94 -2.88
CA ASN A 497 2.80 -10.28 -2.45
C ASN A 497 2.34 -11.19 -3.60
N TYR A 498 2.40 -10.73 -4.85
CA TYR A 498 1.92 -11.47 -6.03
C TYR A 498 3.07 -11.88 -6.97
N VAL A 499 4.16 -12.37 -6.41
CA VAL A 499 5.30 -12.90 -7.16
C VAL A 499 5.25 -14.43 -7.17
#